data_1d37767d83f80ed4d7b99d0b528c6687
#
_entry.id   1d37767d83f80ed4d7b99d0b528c6687
#
_cell.length_a   1.000
_cell.length_b   1.000
_cell.length_c   1.000
_cell.angle_alpha   90.00
_cell.angle_beta   90.00
_cell.angle_gamma   90.00
#
_symmetry.space_group_name_H-M   'P 1'
#
loop_
_entity.id
_entity.type
_entity.pdbx_description
1 polymer ?
#
loop_
_entity_poly.entity_id
_entity_poly.type
_entity_poly.pdbx_seq_one_letter_code
_entity_poly.pdbx_strand_id
1 'polypeptide(L)'
;MAYYHCLLFDVDGTLLDFNASEKAALSEMFEHYGFDRREEMQRRYQEINASLWAALERGEIKQDKLVVQRFEMLFHEFDIQAKAAEVNEFYLAQLAARADVFEGVQDILQELAEVATLAVVTNGVERVQRKRLDQAGLTKYFDGFFVSSKVGATKPSRKIFDAALRELGVENREKVLMIGDSVKADIAGGKNAGLATCFCNFSGQDASTVKATHTIEHLHELMNIVMEPEELANVGNPEKRHQV
;
A
#
# COMPACT_ATOMS: atom_id res chain seq x y z
N MET A 1 -15.39 21.65 6.65
CA MET A 1 -14.55 20.74 7.48
C MET A 1 -14.49 19.39 6.80
N ALA A 2 -13.37 18.68 6.90
CA ALA A 2 -13.28 17.36 6.30
C ALA A 2 -14.34 16.41 6.89
N TYR A 3 -14.96 15.57 6.07
CA TYR A 3 -15.86 14.50 6.53
C TYR A 3 -15.05 13.39 7.20
N TYR A 4 -13.95 12.94 6.57
CA TYR A 4 -13.01 12.00 7.16
C TYR A 4 -11.84 12.76 7.79
N HIS A 5 -11.60 12.50 9.07
CA HIS A 5 -10.54 13.18 9.84
C HIS A 5 -9.25 12.36 9.97
N CYS A 6 -9.29 11.07 9.63
CA CYS A 6 -8.15 10.17 9.63
C CYS A 6 -8.17 9.29 8.38
N LEU A 7 -7.07 9.30 7.66
CA LEU A 7 -6.90 8.58 6.40
C LEU A 7 -5.78 7.55 6.58
N LEU A 8 -6.12 6.29 6.43
CA LEU A 8 -5.18 5.18 6.50
C LEU A 8 -4.84 4.72 5.08
N PHE A 9 -3.58 4.80 4.70
CA PHE A 9 -3.12 4.46 3.35
C PHE A 9 -2.37 3.13 3.33
N ASP A 10 -2.68 2.28 2.37
CA ASP A 10 -1.72 1.29 1.91
C ASP A 10 -0.60 1.97 1.10
N VAL A 11 0.47 1.24 0.80
CA VAL A 11 1.64 1.76 0.08
C VAL A 11 1.68 1.24 -1.35
N ASP A 12 1.78 -0.10 -1.48
CA ASP A 12 2.02 -0.77 -2.76
C ASP A 12 0.73 -0.88 -3.58
N GLY A 13 0.73 -0.36 -4.82
CA GLY A 13 -0.47 -0.27 -5.65
C GLY A 13 -1.39 0.91 -5.30
N THR A 14 -1.05 1.68 -4.26
CA THR A 14 -1.83 2.83 -3.79
C THR A 14 -1.06 4.14 -3.88
N LEU A 15 0.11 4.23 -3.26
CA LEU A 15 1.00 5.39 -3.31
C LEU A 15 2.17 5.16 -4.27
N LEU A 16 2.68 3.92 -4.30
CA LEU A 16 3.82 3.52 -5.11
C LEU A 16 3.40 2.45 -6.13
N ASP A 17 3.85 2.60 -7.37
CA ASP A 17 3.72 1.58 -8.40
C ASP A 17 4.65 0.39 -8.08
N PHE A 18 4.10 -0.55 -7.31
CA PHE A 18 4.81 -1.75 -6.94
C PHE A 18 5.20 -2.60 -8.16
N ASN A 19 4.34 -2.70 -9.16
CA ASN A 19 4.59 -3.53 -10.33
C ASN A 19 5.81 -3.05 -11.11
N ALA A 20 5.94 -1.74 -11.30
CA ALA A 20 7.12 -1.14 -11.94
C ALA A 20 8.39 -1.38 -11.11
N SER A 21 8.31 -1.13 -9.79
CA SER A 21 9.43 -1.33 -8.85
C SER A 21 9.85 -2.79 -8.77
N GLU A 22 8.89 -3.73 -8.65
CA GLU A 22 9.14 -5.18 -8.58
C GLU A 22 9.82 -5.70 -9.85
N LYS A 23 9.25 -5.34 -11.02
CA LYS A 23 9.78 -5.75 -12.32
C LYS A 23 11.25 -5.35 -12.49
N ALA A 24 11.57 -4.12 -12.14
CA ALA A 24 12.93 -3.61 -12.25
C ALA A 24 13.88 -4.26 -11.22
N ALA A 25 13.45 -4.43 -9.96
CA ALA A 25 14.24 -5.10 -8.94
C ALA A 25 14.54 -6.56 -9.27
N LEU A 26 13.55 -7.29 -9.85
CA LEU A 26 13.74 -8.66 -10.35
C LEU A 26 14.73 -8.69 -11.52
N SER A 27 14.62 -7.76 -12.46
CA SER A 27 15.55 -7.70 -13.60
C SER A 27 16.99 -7.52 -13.15
N GLU A 28 17.25 -6.60 -12.21
CA GLU A 28 18.59 -6.39 -11.65
C GLU A 28 19.09 -7.62 -10.86
N MET A 29 18.20 -8.28 -10.13
CA MET A 29 18.54 -9.49 -9.40
C MET A 29 18.88 -10.64 -10.37
N PHE A 30 18.09 -10.88 -11.41
CA PHE A 30 18.37 -11.92 -12.42
C PHE A 30 19.69 -11.65 -13.16
N GLU A 31 19.98 -10.38 -13.43
CA GLU A 31 21.25 -10.00 -14.06
C GLU A 31 22.44 -10.24 -13.13
N HIS A 32 22.34 -9.80 -11.88
CA HIS A 32 23.40 -9.94 -10.88
C HIS A 32 23.81 -11.40 -10.64
N TYR A 33 22.81 -12.30 -10.57
CA TYR A 33 23.05 -13.72 -10.35
C TYR A 33 23.26 -14.53 -11.63
N GLY A 34 23.19 -13.89 -12.81
CA GLY A 34 23.40 -14.56 -14.10
C GLY A 34 22.30 -15.56 -14.44
N PHE A 35 21.06 -15.35 -13.97
CA PHE A 35 19.96 -16.26 -14.28
C PHE A 35 19.48 -16.07 -15.71
N ASP A 36 19.39 -17.20 -16.44
CA ASP A 36 18.77 -17.28 -17.75
C ASP A 36 17.24 -17.36 -17.65
N ARG A 37 16.53 -17.37 -18.79
CA ARG A 37 15.06 -17.53 -18.85
C ARG A 37 14.28 -16.46 -18.03
N ARG A 38 14.78 -15.24 -18.01
CA ARG A 38 14.31 -14.14 -17.13
C ARG A 38 12.81 -13.87 -17.22
N GLU A 39 12.24 -13.84 -18.42
CA GLU A 39 10.80 -13.57 -18.61
C GLU A 39 9.93 -14.69 -18.00
N GLU A 40 10.33 -15.94 -18.19
CA GLU A 40 9.61 -17.09 -17.63
C GLU A 40 9.73 -17.13 -16.10
N MET A 41 10.93 -16.88 -15.57
CA MET A 41 11.17 -16.79 -14.14
C MET A 41 10.40 -15.64 -13.51
N GLN A 42 10.33 -14.47 -14.14
CA GLN A 42 9.56 -13.34 -13.65
C GLN A 42 8.07 -13.66 -13.55
N ARG A 43 7.48 -14.22 -14.61
CA ARG A 43 6.08 -14.64 -14.61
C ARG A 43 5.81 -15.64 -13.49
N ARG A 44 6.67 -16.65 -13.37
CA ARG A 44 6.49 -17.67 -12.34
C ARG A 44 6.68 -17.15 -10.93
N TYR A 45 7.67 -16.26 -10.74
CA TYR A 45 7.85 -15.57 -9.48
C TYR A 45 6.58 -14.80 -9.06
N GLN A 46 5.95 -14.07 -9.97
CA GLN A 46 4.73 -13.32 -9.66
C GLN A 46 3.58 -14.23 -9.20
N GLU A 47 3.39 -15.37 -9.85
CA GLU A 47 2.39 -16.37 -9.42
C GLU A 47 2.69 -16.93 -8.03
N ILE A 48 3.94 -17.31 -7.76
CA ILE A 48 4.39 -17.82 -6.45
C ILE A 48 4.21 -16.72 -5.39
N ASN A 49 4.69 -15.50 -5.66
CA ASN A 49 4.62 -14.37 -4.77
C ASN A 49 3.17 -14.05 -4.39
N ALA A 50 2.28 -13.95 -5.37
CA ALA A 50 0.85 -13.71 -5.14
C ALA A 50 0.20 -14.80 -4.27
N SER A 51 0.53 -16.07 -4.49
CA SER A 51 0.00 -17.20 -3.71
C SER A 51 0.45 -17.14 -2.25
N LEU A 52 1.70 -16.76 -1.99
CA LEU A 52 2.26 -16.67 -0.65
C LEU A 52 1.75 -15.44 0.10
N TRP A 53 1.56 -14.30 -0.56
CA TRP A 53 0.91 -13.12 0.05
C TRP A 53 -0.54 -13.44 0.42
N ALA A 54 -1.28 -14.17 -0.44
CA ALA A 54 -2.62 -14.64 -0.09
C ALA A 54 -2.62 -15.62 1.10
N ALA A 55 -1.60 -16.45 1.26
CA ALA A 55 -1.43 -17.34 2.43
C ALA A 55 -1.12 -16.52 3.71
N LEU A 56 -0.33 -15.45 3.59
CA LEU A 56 -0.08 -14.51 4.71
C LEU A 56 -1.39 -13.85 5.18
N GLU A 57 -2.22 -13.36 4.26
CA GLU A 57 -3.52 -12.75 4.57
C GLU A 57 -4.47 -13.72 5.29
N ARG A 58 -4.37 -15.02 4.99
CA ARG A 58 -5.11 -16.08 5.70
C ARG A 58 -4.46 -16.51 7.01
N GLY A 59 -3.27 -15.99 7.34
CA GLY A 59 -2.53 -16.34 8.56
C GLY A 59 -1.82 -17.70 8.50
N GLU A 60 -1.67 -18.30 7.31
CA GLU A 60 -1.06 -19.62 7.11
C GLU A 60 0.47 -19.59 7.11
N ILE A 61 1.04 -18.43 6.84
CA ILE A 61 2.49 -18.21 6.79
C ILE A 61 2.84 -16.87 7.47
N LYS A 62 4.06 -16.73 7.99
CA LYS A 62 4.60 -15.45 8.47
C LYS A 62 5.37 -14.74 7.36
N GLN A 63 5.47 -13.39 7.44
CA GLN A 63 6.14 -12.57 6.45
C GLN A 63 7.61 -12.94 6.26
N ASP A 64 8.34 -13.15 7.36
CA ASP A 64 9.77 -13.52 7.34
C ASP A 64 10.03 -14.82 6.57
N LYS A 65 9.13 -15.80 6.70
CA LYS A 65 9.18 -17.05 5.95
C LYS A 65 8.78 -16.84 4.49
N LEU A 66 7.70 -16.10 4.23
CA LEU A 66 7.19 -15.83 2.89
C LEU A 66 8.27 -15.27 1.96
N VAL A 67 8.97 -14.24 2.41
CA VAL A 67 9.94 -13.51 1.57
C VAL A 67 11.10 -14.36 1.11
N VAL A 68 11.47 -15.39 1.85
CA VAL A 68 12.50 -16.35 1.45
C VAL A 68 11.90 -17.50 0.63
N GLN A 69 10.77 -18.03 1.08
CA GLN A 69 10.14 -19.21 0.47
C GLN A 69 9.76 -18.98 -1.01
N ARG A 70 9.42 -17.75 -1.42
CA ARG A 70 9.13 -17.45 -2.83
C ARG A 70 10.33 -17.74 -3.74
N PHE A 71 11.55 -17.47 -3.28
CA PHE A 71 12.76 -17.80 -4.03
C PHE A 71 13.14 -19.30 -3.91
N GLU A 72 12.91 -19.93 -2.75
CA GLU A 72 13.10 -21.38 -2.61
C GLU A 72 12.23 -22.14 -3.63
N MET A 73 10.95 -21.77 -3.75
CA MET A 73 10.03 -22.38 -4.71
C MET A 73 10.45 -22.11 -6.16
N LEU A 74 10.82 -20.88 -6.47
CA LEU A 74 11.28 -20.50 -7.81
C LEU A 74 12.53 -21.28 -8.19
N PHE A 75 13.53 -21.38 -7.30
CA PHE A 75 14.78 -22.07 -7.57
C PHE A 75 14.60 -23.58 -7.71
N HIS A 76 13.70 -24.16 -6.93
CA HIS A 76 13.35 -25.56 -7.08
C HIS A 76 12.77 -25.86 -8.48
N GLU A 77 11.87 -24.99 -9.00
CA GLU A 77 11.25 -25.19 -10.31
C GLU A 77 12.23 -25.02 -11.49
N PHE A 78 13.24 -24.18 -11.32
CA PHE A 78 14.22 -23.86 -12.37
C PHE A 78 15.57 -24.59 -12.19
N ASP A 79 15.67 -25.51 -11.22
CA ASP A 79 16.90 -26.25 -10.86
C ASP A 79 18.11 -25.30 -10.59
N ILE A 80 17.83 -24.18 -9.88
CA ILE A 80 18.84 -23.18 -9.56
C ILE A 80 19.48 -23.49 -8.21
N GLN A 81 20.83 -23.57 -8.19
CA GLN A 81 21.62 -23.81 -6.99
C GLN A 81 22.08 -22.46 -6.42
N ALA A 82 21.15 -21.72 -5.79
CA ALA A 82 21.45 -20.47 -5.12
C ALA A 82 20.81 -20.43 -3.72
N LYS A 83 21.35 -19.61 -2.82
CA LYS A 83 20.79 -19.45 -1.48
C LYS A 83 19.66 -18.42 -1.50
N ALA A 84 18.43 -18.89 -1.40
CA ALA A 84 17.23 -18.08 -1.47
C ALA A 84 17.23 -16.87 -0.51
N ALA A 85 17.78 -17.03 0.70
CA ALA A 85 17.87 -15.95 1.67
C ALA A 85 18.82 -14.81 1.21
N GLU A 86 19.98 -15.16 0.62
CA GLU A 86 20.93 -14.17 0.08
C GLU A 86 20.32 -13.44 -1.13
N VAL A 87 19.67 -14.17 -2.03
CA VAL A 87 19.00 -13.59 -3.20
C VAL A 87 17.82 -12.69 -2.77
N ASN A 88 17.06 -13.10 -1.75
CA ASN A 88 16.01 -12.27 -1.19
C ASN A 88 16.55 -10.95 -0.62
N GLU A 89 17.65 -10.97 0.11
CA GLU A 89 18.27 -9.74 0.65
C GLU A 89 18.71 -8.80 -0.48
N PHE A 90 19.32 -9.33 -1.54
CA PHE A 90 19.68 -8.55 -2.70
C PHE A 90 18.42 -7.94 -3.36
N TYR A 91 17.42 -8.76 -3.64
CA TYR A 91 16.15 -8.29 -4.23
C TYR A 91 15.48 -7.21 -3.39
N LEU A 92 15.38 -7.38 -2.06
CA LEU A 92 14.80 -6.38 -1.18
C LEU A 92 15.62 -5.08 -1.15
N ALA A 93 16.95 -5.15 -1.29
CA ALA A 93 17.80 -3.97 -1.41
C ALA A 93 17.53 -3.19 -2.71
N GLN A 94 17.37 -3.91 -3.85
CA GLN A 94 17.01 -3.30 -5.14
C GLN A 94 15.61 -2.71 -5.09
N LEU A 95 14.63 -3.42 -4.53
CA LEU A 95 13.27 -2.91 -4.36
C LEU A 95 13.24 -1.65 -3.47
N ALA A 96 14.01 -1.66 -2.37
CA ALA A 96 14.11 -0.52 -1.47
C ALA A 96 14.81 0.70 -2.09
N ALA A 97 15.59 0.52 -3.15
CA ALA A 97 16.24 1.60 -3.89
C ALA A 97 15.32 2.28 -4.92
N ARG A 98 14.05 1.85 -5.01
CA ARG A 98 13.08 2.35 -5.99
C ARG A 98 11.92 3.04 -5.31
N ALA A 99 11.52 4.17 -5.91
CA ALA A 99 10.40 4.99 -5.43
C ALA A 99 9.54 5.42 -6.63
N ASP A 100 9.05 4.43 -7.38
CA ASP A 100 8.13 4.66 -8.49
C ASP A 100 6.80 5.12 -7.89
N VAL A 101 6.50 6.41 -7.95
CA VAL A 101 5.34 7.07 -7.34
C VAL A 101 4.25 7.21 -8.40
N PHE A 102 2.99 6.95 -8.04
CA PHE A 102 1.88 7.28 -8.93
C PHE A 102 1.75 8.79 -9.13
N GLU A 103 1.27 9.19 -10.31
CA GLU A 103 1.07 10.60 -10.63
C GLU A 103 0.16 11.29 -9.63
N GLY A 104 0.53 12.50 -9.19
CA GLY A 104 -0.25 13.34 -8.29
C GLY A 104 -0.22 12.94 -6.80
N VAL A 105 0.48 11.84 -6.41
CA VAL A 105 0.53 11.40 -5.00
C VAL A 105 1.05 12.49 -4.08
N GLN A 106 2.12 13.18 -4.46
CA GLN A 106 2.73 14.19 -3.58
C GLN A 106 1.80 15.37 -3.36
N ASP A 107 1.13 15.85 -4.41
CA ASP A 107 0.22 16.98 -4.36
C ASP A 107 -1.00 16.65 -3.50
N ILE A 108 -1.63 15.50 -3.76
CA ILE A 108 -2.81 15.10 -2.99
C ILE A 108 -2.51 14.83 -1.51
N LEU A 109 -1.36 14.23 -1.18
CA LEU A 109 -0.97 14.02 0.22
C LEU A 109 -0.70 15.34 0.93
N GLN A 110 -0.12 16.33 0.24
CA GLN A 110 0.08 17.66 0.80
C GLN A 110 -1.26 18.32 1.14
N GLU A 111 -2.24 18.30 0.23
CA GLU A 111 -3.56 18.86 0.46
C GLU A 111 -4.32 18.14 1.58
N LEU A 112 -4.28 16.81 1.58
CA LEU A 112 -4.95 15.99 2.60
C LEU A 112 -4.35 16.17 4.00
N ALA A 113 -3.03 16.36 4.12
CA ALA A 113 -2.37 16.60 5.40
C ALA A 113 -2.75 17.92 6.05
N GLU A 114 -3.32 18.89 5.30
CA GLU A 114 -3.83 20.14 5.86
C GLU A 114 -5.19 19.97 6.57
N VAL A 115 -5.92 18.88 6.25
CA VAL A 115 -7.32 18.72 6.68
C VAL A 115 -7.59 17.44 7.48
N ALA A 116 -6.67 16.46 7.45
CA ALA A 116 -6.83 15.18 8.12
C ALA A 116 -5.49 14.62 8.64
N THR A 117 -5.55 13.75 9.64
CA THR A 117 -4.43 12.91 10.08
C THR A 117 -4.17 11.82 9.05
N LEU A 118 -2.95 11.69 8.56
CA LEU A 118 -2.57 10.66 7.59
C LEU A 118 -1.70 9.59 8.23
N ALA A 119 -1.94 8.32 7.95
CA ALA A 119 -1.09 7.25 8.41
C ALA A 119 -0.98 6.11 7.39
N VAL A 120 0.16 5.41 7.41
CA VAL A 120 0.40 4.22 6.62
C VAL A 120 0.00 2.97 7.39
N VAL A 121 -0.71 2.04 6.72
CA VAL A 121 -1.03 0.70 7.23
C VAL A 121 -0.68 -0.33 6.16
N THR A 122 0.44 -1.04 6.33
CA THR A 122 1.00 -1.93 5.30
C THR A 122 1.34 -3.33 5.80
N ASN A 123 1.19 -4.32 4.91
CA ASN A 123 1.69 -5.68 5.10
C ASN A 123 3.13 -5.85 4.57
N GLY A 124 3.70 -4.85 3.92
CA GLY A 124 5.03 -4.89 3.31
C GLY A 124 6.18 -5.02 4.32
N VAL A 125 7.39 -5.22 3.82
CA VAL A 125 8.61 -5.30 4.65
C VAL A 125 8.99 -3.91 5.14
N GLU A 126 8.99 -3.69 6.46
CA GLU A 126 9.15 -2.36 7.08
C GLU A 126 10.31 -1.54 6.51
N ARG A 127 11.53 -2.11 6.51
CA ARG A 127 12.73 -1.41 6.04
C ARG A 127 12.64 -0.99 4.57
N VAL A 128 11.95 -1.79 3.75
CA VAL A 128 11.73 -1.51 2.33
C VAL A 128 10.72 -0.37 2.18
N GLN A 129 9.57 -0.47 2.85
CA GLN A 129 8.53 0.55 2.75
C GLN A 129 8.99 1.92 3.25
N ARG A 130 9.67 1.96 4.42
CA ARG A 130 10.21 3.22 4.93
C ARG A 130 11.19 3.86 3.96
N LYS A 131 12.16 3.09 3.45
CA LYS A 131 13.17 3.62 2.53
C LYS A 131 12.55 4.13 1.23
N ARG A 132 11.57 3.42 0.67
CA ARG A 132 10.86 3.85 -0.55
C ARG A 132 10.07 5.13 -0.32
N LEU A 133 9.34 5.26 0.77
CA LEU A 133 8.58 6.48 1.11
C LEU A 133 9.52 7.66 1.40
N ASP A 134 10.65 7.42 2.06
CA ASP A 134 11.67 8.46 2.31
C ASP A 134 12.25 8.98 0.99
N GLN A 135 12.63 8.10 0.08
CA GLN A 135 13.15 8.47 -1.25
C GLN A 135 12.10 9.20 -2.11
N ALA A 136 10.83 8.84 -1.98
CA ALA A 136 9.72 9.53 -2.61
C ALA A 136 9.42 10.91 -1.98
N GLY A 137 10.02 11.23 -0.83
CA GLY A 137 9.72 12.45 -0.07
C GLY A 137 8.32 12.46 0.55
N LEU A 138 7.71 11.28 0.75
CA LEU A 138 6.34 11.14 1.22
C LEU A 138 6.22 10.97 2.73
N THR A 139 7.28 10.52 3.42
CA THR A 139 7.26 10.24 4.88
C THR A 139 6.78 11.45 5.69
N LYS A 140 7.09 12.66 5.25
CA LYS A 140 6.75 13.92 5.94
C LYS A 140 5.25 14.20 6.08
N TYR A 141 4.41 13.51 5.30
CA TYR A 141 2.95 13.69 5.32
C TYR A 141 2.24 12.78 6.32
N PHE A 142 2.93 11.79 6.89
CA PHE A 142 2.30 10.77 7.72
C PHE A 142 2.62 10.95 9.20
N ASP A 143 1.58 10.98 10.01
CA ASP A 143 1.63 11.03 11.47
C ASP A 143 1.90 9.67 12.11
N GLY A 144 1.64 8.58 11.36
CA GLY A 144 1.83 7.20 11.84
C GLY A 144 2.24 6.22 10.74
N PHE A 145 2.96 5.14 11.16
CA PHE A 145 3.44 4.11 10.24
C PHE A 145 3.29 2.73 10.85
N PHE A 146 2.23 2.02 10.45
CA PHE A 146 1.81 0.75 11.02
C PHE A 146 2.13 -0.40 10.08
N VAL A 147 3.10 -1.20 10.46
CA VAL A 147 3.55 -2.36 9.68
C VAL A 147 3.12 -3.65 10.37
N SER A 148 2.58 -4.58 9.61
CA SER A 148 2.06 -5.85 10.11
C SER A 148 3.05 -6.61 10.99
N SER A 149 4.33 -6.62 10.65
CA SER A 149 5.39 -7.31 11.42
C SER A 149 5.66 -6.67 12.77
N LYS A 150 5.47 -5.36 12.94
CA LYS A 150 5.63 -4.64 14.21
C LYS A 150 4.38 -4.75 15.09
N VAL A 151 3.21 -4.64 14.48
CA VAL A 151 1.94 -4.75 15.18
C VAL A 151 1.65 -6.21 15.60
N GLY A 152 2.23 -7.19 14.89
CA GLY A 152 1.94 -8.62 15.10
C GLY A 152 0.59 -9.06 14.51
N ALA A 153 0.06 -8.29 13.56
CA ALA A 153 -1.19 -8.59 12.87
C ALA A 153 -1.16 -8.04 11.45
N THR A 154 -1.57 -8.87 10.47
CA THR A 154 -1.64 -8.51 9.04
C THR A 154 -3.05 -8.05 8.66
N LYS A 155 -3.17 -7.11 7.71
CA LYS A 155 -4.43 -6.91 6.98
C LYS A 155 -4.84 -8.24 6.32
N PRO A 156 -6.10 -8.66 6.36
CA PRO A 156 -7.31 -7.95 6.74
C PRO A 156 -7.71 -8.06 8.23
N SER A 157 -6.81 -8.46 9.12
CA SER A 157 -7.13 -8.53 10.55
C SER A 157 -7.47 -7.14 11.11
N ARG A 158 -8.59 -7.03 11.81
CA ARG A 158 -8.99 -5.83 12.52
C ARG A 158 -7.90 -5.27 13.45
N LYS A 159 -7.05 -6.15 14.00
CA LYS A 159 -6.06 -5.80 15.02
C LYS A 159 -5.05 -4.75 14.56
N ILE A 160 -4.64 -4.74 13.28
CA ILE A 160 -3.69 -3.74 12.78
C ILE A 160 -4.32 -2.35 12.74
N PHE A 161 -5.60 -2.26 12.34
CA PHE A 161 -6.36 -1.02 12.33
C PHE A 161 -6.65 -0.52 13.75
N ASP A 162 -7.03 -1.41 14.67
CA ASP A 162 -7.25 -1.07 16.07
C ASP A 162 -5.97 -0.53 16.74
N ALA A 163 -4.80 -1.08 16.39
CA ALA A 163 -3.51 -0.57 16.86
C ALA A 163 -3.23 0.83 16.29
N ALA A 164 -3.46 1.04 15.00
CA ALA A 164 -3.27 2.33 14.35
C ALA A 164 -4.16 3.42 14.98
N LEU A 165 -5.46 3.15 15.08
CA LEU A 165 -6.42 4.13 15.64
C LEU A 165 -6.11 4.49 17.10
N ARG A 166 -5.73 3.49 17.91
CA ARG A 166 -5.34 3.72 19.30
C ARG A 166 -4.10 4.62 19.42
N GLU A 167 -3.07 4.38 18.62
CA GLU A 167 -1.84 5.17 18.65
C GLU A 167 -2.05 6.60 18.12
N LEU A 168 -2.93 6.75 17.13
CA LEU A 168 -3.33 8.05 16.59
C LEU A 168 -4.36 8.79 17.46
N GLY A 169 -4.88 8.17 18.53
CA GLY A 169 -5.90 8.79 19.40
C GLY A 169 -7.27 8.96 18.73
N VAL A 170 -7.57 8.15 17.70
CA VAL A 170 -8.81 8.24 16.93
C VAL A 170 -9.89 7.36 17.55
N GLU A 171 -10.95 7.96 18.07
CA GLU A 171 -12.08 7.26 18.70
C GLU A 171 -13.25 7.02 17.73
N ASN A 172 -13.56 8.00 16.88
CA ASN A 172 -14.70 7.91 15.96
C ASN A 172 -14.33 7.22 14.64
N ARG A 173 -14.67 5.94 14.52
CA ARG A 173 -14.37 5.11 13.35
C ARG A 173 -15.12 5.54 12.08
N GLU A 174 -16.29 6.19 12.22
CA GLU A 174 -17.06 6.68 11.08
C GLU A 174 -16.35 7.80 10.32
N LYS A 175 -15.39 8.47 10.99
CA LYS A 175 -14.56 9.53 10.42
C LYS A 175 -13.19 9.03 9.93
N VAL A 176 -13.04 7.71 9.77
CA VAL A 176 -11.82 7.07 9.28
C VAL A 176 -12.07 6.43 7.94
N LEU A 177 -11.15 6.67 7.00
CA LEU A 177 -11.16 6.07 5.66
C LEU A 177 -9.90 5.22 5.47
N MET A 178 -10.06 3.92 5.15
CA MET A 178 -8.97 3.06 4.66
C MET A 178 -8.91 3.15 3.15
N ILE A 179 -7.75 3.50 2.61
CA ILE A 179 -7.49 3.72 1.18
C ILE A 179 -6.47 2.68 0.72
N GLY A 180 -6.81 1.89 -0.29
CA GLY A 180 -5.93 0.84 -0.80
C GLY A 180 -6.46 0.14 -2.04
N ASP A 181 -5.59 -0.63 -2.70
CA ASP A 181 -5.87 -1.36 -3.94
C ASP A 181 -6.25 -2.83 -3.73
N SER A 182 -6.00 -3.39 -2.53
CA SER A 182 -6.31 -4.79 -2.25
C SER A 182 -7.73 -4.98 -1.71
N VAL A 183 -8.59 -5.62 -2.53
CA VAL A 183 -9.96 -5.98 -2.08
C VAL A 183 -9.94 -6.85 -0.82
N LYS A 184 -8.96 -7.75 -0.70
CA LYS A 184 -8.86 -8.69 0.43
C LYS A 184 -8.19 -8.08 1.65
N ALA A 185 -7.09 -7.34 1.48
CA ALA A 185 -6.34 -6.78 2.59
C ALA A 185 -6.95 -5.46 3.09
N ASP A 186 -7.19 -4.50 2.18
CA ASP A 186 -7.58 -3.14 2.54
C ASP A 186 -9.09 -2.99 2.70
N ILE A 187 -9.83 -3.39 1.68
CA ILE A 187 -11.28 -3.19 1.68
C ILE A 187 -11.97 -4.10 2.69
N ALA A 188 -11.66 -5.40 2.66
CA ALA A 188 -12.21 -6.31 3.68
C ALA A 188 -11.65 -5.99 5.07
N GLY A 189 -10.36 -5.61 5.17
CA GLY A 189 -9.73 -5.26 6.44
C GLY A 189 -10.35 -4.01 7.08
N GLY A 190 -10.53 -2.93 6.31
CA GLY A 190 -11.20 -1.71 6.77
C GLY A 190 -12.62 -1.99 7.25
N LYS A 191 -13.38 -2.78 6.49
CA LYS A 191 -14.72 -3.22 6.91
C LYS A 191 -14.72 -4.05 8.19
N ASN A 192 -13.79 -5.00 8.32
CA ASN A 192 -13.65 -5.80 9.54
C ASN A 192 -13.34 -4.91 10.76
N ALA A 193 -12.69 -3.78 10.55
CA ALA A 193 -12.42 -2.78 11.57
C ALA A 193 -13.56 -1.77 11.79
N GLY A 194 -14.63 -1.82 11.01
CA GLY A 194 -15.75 -0.87 11.06
C GLY A 194 -15.43 0.49 10.48
N LEU A 195 -14.54 0.56 9.49
CA LEU A 195 -14.11 1.77 8.81
C LEU A 195 -14.81 1.92 7.45
N ALA A 196 -14.92 3.16 6.97
CA ALA A 196 -15.16 3.42 5.57
C ALA A 196 -13.94 2.98 4.74
N THR A 197 -14.16 2.62 3.48
CA THR A 197 -13.11 2.10 2.59
C THR A 197 -13.16 2.77 1.24
N CYS A 198 -11.99 3.08 0.67
CA CYS A 198 -11.81 3.60 -0.68
C CYS A 198 -10.93 2.63 -1.47
N PHE A 199 -11.50 2.06 -2.52
CA PHE A 199 -10.81 1.15 -3.42
C PHE A 199 -10.10 1.94 -4.53
N CYS A 200 -8.78 1.80 -4.62
CA CYS A 200 -7.95 2.39 -5.67
C CYS A 200 -7.93 1.45 -6.89
N ASN A 201 -8.74 1.75 -7.90
CA ASN A 201 -8.86 0.94 -9.11
C ASN A 201 -8.04 1.51 -10.28
N PHE A 202 -6.75 1.79 -10.05
CA PHE A 202 -5.87 2.40 -11.07
C PHE A 202 -5.59 1.49 -12.27
N SER A 203 -5.84 0.18 -12.13
CA SER A 203 -5.70 -0.79 -13.23
C SER A 203 -6.93 -0.90 -14.13
N GLY A 204 -8.05 -0.24 -13.76
CA GLY A 204 -9.31 -0.30 -14.51
C GLY A 204 -9.96 -1.70 -14.53
N GLN A 205 -9.70 -2.53 -13.50
CA GLN A 205 -10.33 -3.85 -13.39
C GLN A 205 -11.83 -3.73 -13.12
N ASP A 206 -12.58 -4.81 -13.42
CA ASP A 206 -14.00 -4.86 -13.07
C ASP A 206 -14.20 -4.79 -11.55
N ALA A 207 -14.67 -3.65 -11.08
CA ALA A 207 -14.96 -3.37 -9.67
C ALA A 207 -16.44 -3.63 -9.29
N SER A 208 -17.27 -4.17 -10.20
CA SER A 208 -18.72 -4.35 -9.97
C SER A 208 -19.06 -5.20 -8.73
N THR A 209 -18.16 -6.10 -8.34
CA THR A 209 -18.32 -6.95 -7.14
C THR A 209 -17.62 -6.40 -5.91
N VAL A 210 -16.81 -5.33 -6.03
CA VAL A 210 -16.09 -4.73 -4.92
C VAL A 210 -17.04 -3.89 -4.08
N LYS A 211 -17.21 -4.30 -2.83
CA LYS A 211 -18.11 -3.61 -1.89
C LYS A 211 -17.34 -2.57 -1.05
N ALA A 212 -16.60 -1.67 -1.67
CA ALA A 212 -16.02 -0.51 -0.99
C ALA A 212 -17.08 0.57 -0.73
N THR A 213 -16.80 1.50 0.20
CA THR A 213 -17.64 2.69 0.42
C THR A 213 -17.48 3.64 -0.76
N HIS A 214 -16.24 3.81 -1.22
CA HIS A 214 -15.87 4.60 -2.38
C HIS A 214 -14.95 3.80 -3.29
N THR A 215 -14.94 4.14 -4.59
CA THR A 215 -13.98 3.63 -5.57
C THR A 215 -13.48 4.80 -6.38
N ILE A 216 -12.17 4.86 -6.59
CA ILE A 216 -11.49 5.89 -7.37
C ILE A 216 -10.62 5.26 -8.45
N GLU A 217 -10.47 5.94 -9.56
CA GLU A 217 -9.54 5.59 -10.63
C GLU A 217 -8.29 6.48 -10.63
N HIS A 218 -8.38 7.65 -9.95
CA HIS A 218 -7.30 8.60 -9.78
C HIS A 218 -7.24 9.15 -8.35
N LEU A 219 -6.04 9.35 -7.82
CA LEU A 219 -5.84 9.81 -6.43
C LEU A 219 -6.43 11.20 -6.15
N HIS A 220 -6.46 12.10 -7.15
CA HIS A 220 -7.04 13.45 -6.96
C HIS A 220 -8.53 13.43 -6.57
N GLU A 221 -9.25 12.34 -6.84
CA GLU A 221 -10.65 12.16 -6.45
C GLU A 221 -10.82 12.07 -4.93
N LEU A 222 -9.73 11.74 -4.17
CA LEU A 222 -9.79 11.64 -2.72
C LEU A 222 -10.23 12.93 -2.04
N MET A 223 -9.82 14.08 -2.58
CA MET A 223 -10.20 15.37 -1.97
C MET A 223 -11.72 15.55 -1.94
N ASN A 224 -12.40 15.16 -3.02
CA ASN A 224 -13.87 15.23 -3.10
C ASN A 224 -14.56 14.28 -2.10
N ILE A 225 -13.93 13.13 -1.81
CA ILE A 225 -14.45 12.13 -0.85
C ILE A 225 -14.20 12.59 0.59
N VAL A 226 -13.06 13.21 0.84
CA VAL A 226 -12.62 13.60 2.20
C VAL A 226 -13.34 14.86 2.67
N MET A 227 -13.67 15.78 1.78
CA MET A 227 -14.35 17.03 2.13
C MET A 227 -15.87 16.85 2.20
N GLU A 228 -16.52 17.59 3.09
CA GLU A 228 -17.99 17.67 3.12
C GLU A 228 -18.51 18.39 1.86
N PRO A 229 -19.68 17.97 1.31
CA PRO A 229 -20.23 18.56 0.08
C PRO A 229 -20.41 20.08 0.13
N GLU A 230 -20.67 20.66 1.29
CA GLU A 230 -20.84 22.12 1.47
C GLU A 230 -19.54 22.93 1.32
N GLU A 231 -18.38 22.30 1.55
CA GLU A 231 -17.09 22.99 1.43
C GLU A 231 -16.53 22.94 0.00
N LEU A 232 -16.90 21.96 -0.80
CA LEU A 232 -16.54 21.93 -2.23
C LEU A 232 -17.12 23.13 -2.99
N ALA A 233 -18.27 23.63 -2.57
CA ALA A 233 -18.89 24.83 -3.15
C ALA A 233 -18.06 26.12 -2.87
N ASN A 234 -17.22 26.13 -1.84
CA ASN A 234 -16.42 27.30 -1.45
C ASN A 234 -15.01 27.30 -2.06
N VAL A 235 -14.45 26.15 -2.41
CA VAL A 235 -13.12 26.04 -3.03
C VAL A 235 -13.14 26.47 -4.51
N GLY A 236 -14.29 26.35 -5.19
CA GLY A 236 -14.49 26.75 -6.59
C GLY A 236 -14.75 28.23 -6.83
N ASN A 237 -14.82 29.09 -5.78
CA ASN A 237 -15.09 30.53 -5.94
C ASN A 237 -13.97 31.39 -5.32
N PRO A 238 -12.94 31.77 -6.08
CA PRO A 238 -11.80 32.56 -5.58
C PRO A 238 -12.17 33.98 -5.11
N GLU A 239 -13.38 34.47 -5.41
CA GLU A 239 -13.79 35.86 -5.05
C GLU A 239 -14.20 36.02 -3.59
N LYS A 240 -14.37 34.96 -2.79
CA LYS A 240 -14.77 35.03 -1.38
C LYS A 240 -13.62 35.05 -0.36
N ARG A 241 -12.36 35.04 -0.79
CA ARG A 241 -11.19 35.05 0.14
C ARG A 241 -10.78 36.43 0.67
N HIS A 242 -11.53 37.48 0.37
CA HIS A 242 -11.16 38.87 0.79
C HIS A 242 -12.24 39.61 1.61
N GLN A 243 -13.13 38.91 2.29
CA GLN A 243 -14.07 39.53 3.23
C GLN A 243 -14.19 38.72 4.53
N VAL A 244 -13.17 38.73 5.34
CA VAL A 244 -13.26 38.66 6.82
C VAL A 244 -12.06 39.43 7.39
#